data_a47f7c509018c1f73354c738711f1d21
#
_entry.id   a47f7c509018c1f73354c738711f1d21
#
_cell.length_a   1.000
_cell.length_b   1.000
_cell.length_c   1.000
_cell.angle_alpha   90.00
_cell.angle_beta   90.00
_cell.angle_gamma   90.00
#
_symmetry.space_group_name_H-M   'P 1'
#
loop_
_entity.id
_entity.type
_entity.pdbx_description
1 polymer ?
#
loop_
_entity_poly.entity_id
_entity_poly.type
_entity_poly.pdbx_seq_one_letter_code
_entity_poly.pdbx_strand_id
1 'polypeptide(L)'
;MTTKLIKVTDTTLRDAHQSLFATRFNNSTISKLAPLLDKVGYDVLEVWGGATFDSCIRYLNEDPWDRLKMVRRLAPNTNLSMLIRGANLVGYRHYSEEIINEFVSVSADFGIDIFRLFDALNDPGNLETASKAIKNKNKHLQLTMCYSTGESGKLETKSTEIYTLDYYVNLAKTFVKMGADSLCIKDMAGLLSPYDAYMLITELKNNISIPIQLHNHYTSGLASMTQLKAIEAGVDGVDTCISTVAQKTSQPAIEPLLKTFISNNSTYKININFDQITKIEQTLEEEVKKYTSYSINTKFSNIDSGVLTHQIPGGMISNLTSQLNQNNNLNKLPQVLDEIPKVRKDLGMPPLVTPISQMVGAQAVSNVITKKYENISEQV
;
A
#
# COMPACT_ATOMS: atom_id res chain seq x y z
N MET A 1 29.75 16.80 -4.46
CA MET A 1 28.32 16.72 -4.08
C MET A 1 28.17 15.56 -3.12
N THR A 2 27.51 15.73 -1.99
CA THR A 2 27.21 14.61 -1.06
C THR A 2 26.18 13.68 -1.67
N THR A 3 26.51 12.40 -1.78
CA THR A 3 25.60 11.38 -2.30
C THR A 3 24.44 11.17 -1.31
N LYS A 4 23.20 11.33 -1.75
CA LYS A 4 22.02 11.05 -0.94
C LYS A 4 21.71 9.55 -0.95
N LEU A 5 21.63 8.94 0.24
CA LEU A 5 21.18 7.56 0.39
C LEU A 5 19.66 7.52 0.37
N ILE A 6 19.09 6.67 -0.49
CA ILE A 6 17.65 6.40 -0.56
C ILE A 6 17.37 5.09 0.17
N LYS A 7 16.48 5.14 1.14
CA LYS A 7 16.01 3.97 1.88
C LYS A 7 15.04 3.15 1.06
N VAL A 8 15.06 1.83 1.25
CA VAL A 8 14.17 0.94 0.53
C VAL A 8 13.45 0.01 1.50
N THR A 9 12.12 0.00 1.38
CA THR A 9 11.27 -1.02 2.01
C THR A 9 10.92 -2.09 0.98
N ASP A 10 11.19 -3.35 1.30
CA ASP A 10 10.70 -4.48 0.51
C ASP A 10 9.31 -4.89 0.96
N THR A 11 8.40 -5.09 -0.01
CA THR A 11 7.00 -5.47 0.23
C THR A 11 6.67 -6.88 -0.23
N THR A 12 7.66 -7.66 -0.66
CA THR A 12 7.51 -9.01 -1.20
C THR A 12 6.74 -9.94 -0.26
N LEU A 13 7.01 -9.85 1.05
CA LEU A 13 6.39 -10.71 2.06
C LEU A 13 4.99 -10.26 2.53
N ARG A 14 4.51 -9.10 2.08
CA ARG A 14 3.18 -8.61 2.46
C ARG A 14 2.38 -8.10 1.25
N ASP A 15 2.63 -6.86 0.78
CA ASP A 15 1.75 -6.22 -0.20
C ASP A 15 1.84 -6.84 -1.59
N ALA A 16 3.02 -7.24 -2.03
CA ALA A 16 3.22 -7.81 -3.35
C ALA A 16 2.42 -9.11 -3.54
N HIS A 17 2.55 -10.08 -2.63
CA HIS A 17 1.77 -11.31 -2.75
C HIS A 17 0.29 -11.13 -2.36
N GLN A 18 -0.04 -10.11 -1.57
CA GLN A 18 -1.42 -9.71 -1.36
C GLN A 18 -2.06 -9.26 -2.69
N SER A 19 -1.36 -8.43 -3.42
CA SER A 19 -1.83 -7.81 -4.66
C SER A 19 -1.92 -8.77 -5.84
N LEU A 20 -1.02 -9.76 -5.93
CA LEU A 20 -0.94 -10.67 -7.07
C LEU A 20 -1.51 -12.07 -6.82
N PHE A 21 -1.50 -12.54 -5.56
CA PHE A 21 -1.87 -13.91 -5.20
C PHE A 21 -2.85 -13.97 -4.02
N ALA A 22 -3.66 -12.93 -3.87
CA ALA A 22 -4.72 -12.84 -2.86
C ALA A 22 -4.23 -13.21 -1.44
N THR A 23 -3.01 -12.83 -1.08
CA THR A 23 -2.36 -13.10 0.23
C THR A 23 -2.18 -14.62 0.51
N ARG A 24 -1.92 -15.43 -0.51
CA ARG A 24 -1.88 -16.91 -0.35
C ARG A 24 -0.50 -17.49 -0.04
N PHE A 25 0.58 -16.69 0.06
CA PHE A 25 1.86 -17.22 0.51
C PHE A 25 1.73 -17.78 1.92
N ASN A 26 1.98 -19.07 2.06
CA ASN A 26 1.92 -19.78 3.34
C ASN A 26 3.25 -19.71 4.12
N ASN A 27 3.27 -20.17 5.36
CA ASN A 27 4.44 -20.15 6.21
C ASN A 27 5.66 -20.89 5.61
N SER A 28 5.43 -21.95 4.82
CA SER A 28 6.51 -22.67 4.12
C SER A 28 7.21 -21.76 3.10
N THR A 29 6.48 -20.99 2.33
CA THR A 29 7.05 -20.03 1.36
C THR A 29 7.71 -18.84 2.07
N ILE A 30 7.01 -18.23 3.04
CA ILE A 30 7.54 -17.11 3.82
C ILE A 30 8.85 -17.48 4.53
N SER A 31 8.93 -18.68 5.10
CA SER A 31 10.14 -19.15 5.83
C SER A 31 11.37 -19.35 4.92
N LYS A 32 11.16 -19.60 3.64
CA LYS A 32 12.26 -19.68 2.67
C LYS A 32 12.76 -18.30 2.24
N LEU A 33 11.84 -17.34 2.10
CA LEU A 33 12.15 -16.02 1.57
C LEU A 33 12.70 -15.06 2.64
N ALA A 34 12.16 -15.07 3.85
CA ALA A 34 12.52 -14.14 4.90
C ALA A 34 14.04 -14.10 5.21
N PRO A 35 14.76 -15.24 5.40
CA PRO A 35 16.18 -15.22 5.67
C PRO A 35 17.04 -14.80 4.46
N LEU A 36 16.52 -14.88 3.26
CA LEU A 36 17.20 -14.41 2.05
C LEU A 36 17.05 -12.89 1.94
N LEU A 37 15.85 -12.36 2.16
CA LEU A 37 15.57 -10.92 2.14
C LEU A 37 16.32 -10.17 3.25
N ASP A 38 16.49 -10.77 4.43
CA ASP A 38 17.26 -10.20 5.54
C ASP A 38 18.74 -9.92 5.19
N LYS A 39 19.28 -10.58 4.17
CA LYS A 39 20.68 -10.45 3.73
C LYS A 39 20.89 -9.46 2.58
N VAL A 40 19.83 -8.91 2.04
CA VAL A 40 19.87 -8.03 0.86
C VAL A 40 20.39 -6.63 1.22
N GLY A 41 20.11 -6.17 2.43
CA GLY A 41 20.42 -4.82 2.89
C GLY A 41 19.27 -3.83 2.75
N TYR A 42 18.03 -4.33 2.70
CA TYR A 42 16.86 -3.46 2.82
C TYR A 42 16.83 -2.75 4.18
N ASP A 43 16.35 -1.51 4.19
CA ASP A 43 16.13 -0.77 5.45
C ASP A 43 14.98 -1.35 6.24
N VAL A 44 13.95 -1.86 5.55
CA VAL A 44 12.71 -2.39 6.13
C VAL A 44 12.17 -3.53 5.28
N LEU A 45 11.64 -4.57 5.94
CA LEU A 45 10.77 -5.57 5.33
C LEU A 45 9.34 -5.34 5.81
N GLU A 46 8.41 -5.07 4.90
CA GLU A 46 6.99 -5.05 5.22
C GLU A 46 6.46 -6.48 5.19
N VAL A 47 6.07 -7.00 6.36
CA VAL A 47 5.85 -8.45 6.54
C VAL A 47 4.45 -8.81 7.02
N TRP A 48 3.70 -7.84 7.56
CA TRP A 48 2.45 -8.15 8.22
C TRP A 48 1.42 -7.03 8.08
N GLY A 49 0.13 -7.38 8.25
CA GLY A 49 -0.99 -6.45 8.12
C GLY A 49 -2.33 -7.16 8.13
N GLY A 50 -3.42 -6.40 7.93
CA GLY A 50 -4.78 -6.91 8.05
C GLY A 50 -5.11 -8.08 7.12
N ALA A 51 -4.73 -7.99 5.84
CA ALA A 51 -4.98 -9.07 4.89
C ALA A 51 -4.16 -10.32 5.19
N THR A 52 -2.93 -10.17 5.69
CA THR A 52 -2.10 -11.30 6.13
C THR A 52 -2.72 -11.99 7.33
N PHE A 53 -3.15 -11.22 8.34
CA PHE A 53 -3.81 -11.73 9.52
C PHE A 53 -5.07 -12.53 9.16
N ASP A 54 -5.94 -11.93 8.36
CA ASP A 54 -7.18 -12.54 7.91
C ASP A 54 -6.96 -13.80 7.05
N SER A 55 -6.01 -13.75 6.12
CA SER A 55 -5.69 -14.87 5.25
C SER A 55 -5.10 -16.08 5.98
N CYS A 56 -4.25 -15.85 6.98
CA CYS A 56 -3.73 -16.93 7.84
C CYS A 56 -4.87 -17.75 8.45
N ILE A 57 -5.86 -17.05 9.01
CA ILE A 57 -6.99 -17.72 9.70
C ILE A 57 -7.96 -18.34 8.70
N ARG A 58 -8.41 -17.58 7.69
CA ARG A 58 -9.53 -18.00 6.83
C ARG A 58 -9.15 -19.01 5.76
N TYR A 59 -7.92 -18.97 5.28
CA TYR A 59 -7.54 -19.68 4.07
C TYR A 59 -6.33 -20.59 4.21
N LEU A 60 -5.42 -20.27 5.12
CA LEU A 60 -4.16 -20.98 5.22
C LEU A 60 -4.14 -21.94 6.42
N ASN A 61 -5.10 -21.84 7.32
CA ASN A 61 -5.14 -22.59 8.59
C ASN A 61 -3.84 -22.41 9.38
N GLU A 62 -3.34 -21.18 9.45
CA GLU A 62 -2.10 -20.79 10.12
C GLU A 62 -2.39 -19.75 11.19
N ASP A 63 -1.64 -19.81 12.31
CA ASP A 63 -1.68 -18.76 13.33
C ASP A 63 -0.91 -17.53 12.84
N PRO A 64 -1.57 -16.34 12.73
CA PRO A 64 -0.91 -15.13 12.26
C PRO A 64 0.19 -14.64 13.22
N TRP A 65 0.06 -14.89 14.53
CA TRP A 65 1.04 -14.50 15.52
C TRP A 65 2.30 -15.38 15.46
N ASP A 66 2.15 -16.67 15.23
CA ASP A 66 3.27 -17.59 15.01
C ASP A 66 4.01 -17.27 13.72
N ARG A 67 3.28 -16.83 12.67
CA ARG A 67 3.90 -16.30 11.46
C ARG A 67 4.79 -15.09 11.77
N LEU A 68 4.31 -14.12 12.54
CA LEU A 68 5.09 -12.93 12.88
C LEU A 68 6.36 -13.30 13.66
N LYS A 69 6.24 -14.13 14.70
CA LYS A 69 7.38 -14.63 15.47
C LYS A 69 8.39 -15.38 14.58
N MET A 70 7.89 -16.21 13.67
CA MET A 70 8.73 -16.94 12.72
C MET A 70 9.53 -15.97 11.83
N VAL A 71 8.87 -14.97 11.25
CA VAL A 71 9.53 -13.96 10.41
C VAL A 71 10.60 -13.21 11.20
N ARG A 72 10.29 -12.73 12.42
CA ARG A 72 11.28 -12.03 13.26
C ARG A 72 12.51 -12.89 13.54
N ARG A 73 12.31 -14.19 13.82
CA ARG A 73 13.43 -15.12 14.03
C ARG A 73 14.28 -15.33 12.78
N LEU A 74 13.67 -15.36 11.61
CA LEU A 74 14.33 -15.62 10.33
C LEU A 74 14.94 -14.37 9.67
N ALA A 75 14.45 -13.19 10.03
CA ALA A 75 14.96 -11.89 9.59
C ALA A 75 15.37 -11.03 10.79
N PRO A 76 16.43 -11.40 11.54
CA PRO A 76 16.81 -10.72 12.78
C PRO A 76 17.49 -9.37 12.56
N ASN A 77 18.06 -9.10 11.38
CA ASN A 77 18.90 -7.93 11.15
C ASN A 77 18.15 -6.74 10.55
N THR A 78 17.03 -6.99 9.87
CA THR A 78 16.26 -5.95 9.18
C THR A 78 15.06 -5.52 10.02
N ASN A 79 14.73 -4.24 10.01
CA ASN A 79 13.52 -3.74 10.65
C ASN A 79 12.28 -4.34 10.00
N LEU A 80 11.33 -4.79 10.81
CA LEU A 80 10.06 -5.31 10.31
C LEU A 80 8.96 -4.25 10.43
N SER A 81 8.19 -4.07 9.37
CA SER A 81 7.02 -3.20 9.38
C SER A 81 5.72 -3.94 9.18
N MET A 82 4.67 -3.36 9.72
CA MET A 82 3.29 -3.78 9.49
C MET A 82 2.40 -2.61 9.07
N LEU A 83 1.33 -2.94 8.34
CA LEU A 83 0.28 -1.99 7.99
C LEU A 83 -0.93 -2.19 8.90
N ILE A 84 -1.39 -1.14 9.59
CA ILE A 84 -2.62 -1.15 10.40
C ILE A 84 -3.56 0.00 10.04
N ARG A 85 -4.86 -0.21 10.25
CA ARG A 85 -5.96 0.66 9.80
C ARG A 85 -6.55 1.45 10.98
N GLY A 86 -5.82 2.41 11.55
CA GLY A 86 -6.33 3.20 12.66
C GLY A 86 -6.98 2.34 13.76
N ALA A 87 -8.13 2.77 14.25
CA ALA A 87 -8.91 2.03 15.24
C ALA A 87 -9.50 0.69 14.72
N ASN A 88 -9.45 0.44 13.41
CA ASN A 88 -9.86 -0.84 12.83
C ASN A 88 -8.75 -1.91 12.90
N LEU A 89 -7.52 -1.55 13.25
CA LEU A 89 -6.37 -2.44 13.35
C LEU A 89 -6.19 -3.30 12.07
N VAL A 90 -6.39 -4.59 12.18
CA VAL A 90 -6.36 -5.56 11.06
C VAL A 90 -7.76 -5.95 10.58
N GLY A 91 -8.81 -5.42 11.21
CA GLY A 91 -10.22 -5.73 10.91
C GLY A 91 -10.94 -4.66 10.08
N TYR A 92 -12.27 -4.73 10.08
CA TYR A 92 -13.18 -3.89 9.28
C TYR A 92 -14.17 -3.09 10.14
N ARG A 93 -14.00 -3.09 11.44
CA ARG A 93 -14.78 -2.30 12.42
C ARG A 93 -13.86 -1.63 13.40
N HIS A 94 -14.33 -0.61 14.09
CA HIS A 94 -13.58 0.01 15.18
C HIS A 94 -13.51 -0.95 16.37
N TYR A 95 -12.34 -1.04 16.95
CA TYR A 95 -12.09 -1.74 18.21
C TYR A 95 -12.01 -0.74 19.36
N SER A 96 -12.23 -1.19 20.59
CA SER A 96 -12.03 -0.39 21.78
C SER A 96 -10.56 0.01 21.97
N GLU A 97 -10.34 1.11 22.68
CA GLU A 97 -8.97 1.58 22.98
C GLU A 97 -8.13 0.51 23.68
N GLU A 98 -8.73 -0.27 24.57
CA GLU A 98 -8.08 -1.37 25.27
C GLU A 98 -7.55 -2.43 24.29
N ILE A 99 -8.38 -2.85 23.33
CA ILE A 99 -7.97 -3.81 22.29
C ILE A 99 -6.89 -3.22 21.39
N ILE A 100 -6.99 -1.92 21.04
CA ILE A 100 -5.97 -1.24 20.22
C ILE A 100 -4.63 -1.24 20.94
N ASN A 101 -4.61 -0.88 22.23
CA ASN A 101 -3.39 -0.84 23.03
C ASN A 101 -2.75 -2.23 23.15
N GLU A 102 -3.56 -3.25 23.43
CA GLU A 102 -3.07 -4.63 23.57
C GLU A 102 -2.54 -5.18 22.25
N PHE A 103 -3.28 -4.98 21.15
CA PHE A 103 -2.85 -5.43 19.81
C PHE A 103 -1.51 -4.82 19.40
N VAL A 104 -1.33 -3.51 19.60
CA VAL A 104 -0.06 -2.82 19.31
C VAL A 104 1.04 -3.34 20.21
N SER A 105 0.75 -3.53 21.50
CA SER A 105 1.72 -4.08 22.47
C SER A 105 2.23 -5.44 22.05
N VAL A 106 1.34 -6.39 21.78
CA VAL A 106 1.69 -7.75 21.38
C VAL A 106 2.45 -7.77 20.05
N SER A 107 2.01 -6.94 19.07
CA SER A 107 2.71 -6.83 17.79
C SER A 107 4.14 -6.33 17.94
N ALA A 108 4.36 -5.33 18.80
CA ALA A 108 5.68 -4.78 19.10
C ALA A 108 6.57 -5.83 19.80
N ASP A 109 6.01 -6.56 20.77
CA ASP A 109 6.73 -7.59 21.54
C ASP A 109 7.10 -8.80 20.66
N PHE A 110 6.31 -9.08 19.60
CA PHE A 110 6.60 -10.14 18.63
C PHE A 110 7.50 -9.69 17.47
N GLY A 111 7.97 -8.44 17.50
CA GLY A 111 9.09 -8.01 16.68
C GLY A 111 8.77 -7.00 15.58
N ILE A 112 7.60 -6.36 15.62
CA ILE A 112 7.36 -5.20 14.75
C ILE A 112 8.13 -3.99 15.26
N ASP A 113 8.90 -3.36 14.39
CA ASP A 113 9.70 -2.17 14.67
C ASP A 113 9.02 -0.89 14.16
N ILE A 114 8.32 -0.98 13.03
CA ILE A 114 7.69 0.14 12.35
C ILE A 114 6.20 -0.15 12.14
N PHE A 115 5.35 0.71 12.67
CA PHE A 115 3.91 0.66 12.44
C PHE A 115 3.53 1.70 11.39
N ARG A 116 3.17 1.22 10.19
CA ARG A 116 2.59 2.02 9.12
C ARG A 116 1.10 2.14 9.38
N LEU A 117 0.69 3.27 9.92
CA LEU A 117 -0.67 3.53 10.38
C LEU A 117 -1.41 4.44 9.40
N PHE A 118 -2.57 4.01 8.93
CA PHE A 118 -3.41 4.79 8.01
C PHE A 118 -4.88 4.77 8.39
N ASP A 119 -5.59 5.76 7.92
CA ASP A 119 -7.04 5.77 7.81
C ASP A 119 -7.45 5.95 6.33
N ALA A 120 -8.48 5.23 5.88
CA ALA A 120 -8.90 5.26 4.47
C ALA A 120 -9.46 6.62 4.03
N LEU A 121 -9.97 7.42 4.96
CA LEU A 121 -10.49 8.77 4.74
C LEU A 121 -9.47 9.86 5.08
N ASN A 122 -8.27 9.47 5.51
CA ASN A 122 -7.25 10.38 6.06
C ASN A 122 -7.72 11.12 7.32
N ASP A 123 -8.59 10.49 8.13
CA ASP A 123 -9.07 11.09 9.39
C ASP A 123 -8.02 10.96 10.50
N PRO A 124 -7.43 12.08 10.99
CA PRO A 124 -6.47 12.03 12.09
C PRO A 124 -7.06 11.51 13.40
N GLY A 125 -8.36 11.74 13.64
CA GLY A 125 -9.03 11.29 14.85
C GLY A 125 -9.03 9.78 15.00
N ASN A 126 -9.21 9.04 13.90
CA ASN A 126 -9.18 7.59 13.88
C ASN A 126 -7.76 7.00 14.11
N LEU A 127 -6.71 7.83 14.05
CA LEU A 127 -5.33 7.40 14.24
C LEU A 127 -4.80 7.61 15.66
N GLU A 128 -5.46 8.42 16.49
CA GLU A 128 -4.92 8.91 17.77
C GLU A 128 -4.55 7.81 18.76
N THR A 129 -5.48 6.89 19.04
CA THR A 129 -5.27 5.83 20.05
C THR A 129 -4.14 4.91 19.65
N ALA A 130 -4.12 4.47 18.39
CA ALA A 130 -3.04 3.61 17.88
C ALA A 130 -1.69 4.35 17.85
N SER A 131 -1.67 5.65 17.50
CA SER A 131 -0.44 6.46 17.53
C SER A 131 0.15 6.54 18.94
N LYS A 132 -0.68 6.81 19.96
CA LYS A 132 -0.26 6.84 21.36
C LYS A 132 0.27 5.47 21.82
N ALA A 133 -0.43 4.39 21.47
CA ALA A 133 0.00 3.02 21.81
C ALA A 133 1.37 2.68 21.23
N ILE A 134 1.61 3.02 19.95
CA ILE A 134 2.89 2.79 19.26
C ILE A 134 4.03 3.58 19.93
N LYS A 135 3.80 4.86 20.24
CA LYS A 135 4.78 5.72 20.91
C LYS A 135 5.10 5.22 22.34
N ASN A 136 4.10 4.75 23.07
CA ASN A 136 4.28 4.18 24.42
C ASN A 136 5.15 2.92 24.41
N LYS A 137 5.19 2.17 23.31
CA LYS A 137 6.07 1.03 23.09
C LYS A 137 7.45 1.42 22.54
N ASN A 138 7.74 2.71 22.40
CA ASN A 138 8.98 3.21 21.79
C ASN A 138 9.23 2.65 20.39
N LYS A 139 8.16 2.40 19.62
CA LYS A 139 8.24 1.93 18.24
C LYS A 139 8.08 3.08 17.25
N HIS A 140 8.56 2.88 16.02
CA HIS A 140 8.50 3.88 14.97
C HIS A 140 7.08 4.02 14.44
N LEU A 141 6.53 5.24 14.56
CA LEU A 141 5.22 5.62 14.05
C LEU A 141 5.36 6.23 12.66
N GLN A 142 4.96 5.49 11.63
CA GLN A 142 4.86 6.02 10.27
C GLN A 142 3.40 6.33 9.95
N LEU A 143 3.01 7.61 10.00
CA LEU A 143 1.66 8.05 9.62
C LEU A 143 1.55 8.15 8.09
N THR A 144 0.42 7.69 7.57
CA THR A 144 0.25 7.47 6.14
C THR A 144 -0.86 8.33 5.58
N MET A 145 -0.55 9.11 4.56
CA MET A 145 -1.50 9.86 3.74
C MET A 145 -1.95 8.98 2.57
N CYS A 146 -3.24 8.61 2.52
CA CYS A 146 -3.83 7.97 1.36
C CYS A 146 -3.91 8.99 0.24
N TYR A 147 -3.15 8.76 -0.84
CA TYR A 147 -3.17 9.64 -2.00
C TYR A 147 -4.42 9.39 -2.85
N SER A 148 -5.03 10.45 -3.27
CA SER A 148 -6.15 10.47 -4.19
C SER A 148 -6.15 11.78 -4.97
N THR A 149 -6.95 11.84 -6.03
CA THR A 149 -7.18 13.05 -6.80
C THR A 149 -8.68 13.36 -6.85
N GLY A 150 -9.01 14.59 -7.17
CA GLY A 150 -10.37 14.99 -7.50
C GLY A 150 -10.81 14.51 -8.88
N GLU A 151 -11.86 15.14 -9.42
CA GLU A 151 -12.40 14.80 -10.74
C GLU A 151 -11.40 15.07 -11.88
N SER A 152 -10.50 16.03 -11.71
CA SER A 152 -9.46 16.37 -12.71
C SER A 152 -8.45 15.24 -12.94
N GLY A 153 -8.34 14.28 -12.01
CA GLY A 153 -7.38 13.17 -12.07
C GLY A 153 -5.92 13.58 -11.85
N LYS A 154 -5.65 14.80 -11.38
CA LYS A 154 -4.31 15.33 -11.09
C LYS A 154 -4.26 16.07 -9.75
N LEU A 155 -3.06 16.33 -9.27
CA LEU A 155 -2.84 17.15 -8.09
C LEU A 155 -3.03 18.63 -8.43
N GLU A 156 -4.03 19.26 -7.83
CA GLU A 156 -4.32 20.68 -8.08
C GLU A 156 -3.60 21.57 -7.06
N THR A 157 -3.08 22.70 -7.53
CA THR A 157 -2.44 23.70 -6.66
C THR A 157 -3.44 24.69 -6.08
N LYS A 158 -4.46 25.04 -6.87
CA LYS A 158 -5.57 25.91 -6.49
C LYS A 158 -6.82 25.38 -7.15
N SER A 159 -7.74 24.85 -6.37
CA SER A 159 -8.96 24.24 -6.87
C SER A 159 -10.07 24.29 -5.84
N THR A 160 -11.30 24.14 -6.28
CA THR A 160 -12.44 23.79 -5.44
C THR A 160 -12.47 22.30 -5.10
N GLU A 161 -11.53 21.52 -5.63
CA GLU A 161 -11.40 20.10 -5.34
C GLU A 161 -10.78 19.87 -3.95
N ILE A 162 -11.07 18.69 -3.38
CA ILE A 162 -10.64 18.34 -2.01
C ILE A 162 -9.13 18.06 -1.97
N TYR A 163 -8.62 17.27 -2.92
CA TYR A 163 -7.24 16.77 -2.90
C TYR A 163 -6.29 17.74 -3.61
N THR A 164 -6.00 18.84 -2.92
CA THR A 164 -5.04 19.85 -3.39
C THR A 164 -3.67 19.66 -2.75
N LEU A 165 -2.68 20.35 -3.27
CA LEU A 165 -1.35 20.39 -2.67
C LEU A 165 -1.42 20.88 -1.21
N ASP A 166 -2.19 21.94 -0.94
CA ASP A 166 -2.40 22.48 0.40
C ASP A 166 -3.08 21.48 1.34
N TYR A 167 -4.01 20.66 0.83
CA TYR A 167 -4.62 19.58 1.60
C TYR A 167 -3.56 18.62 2.14
N TYR A 168 -2.66 18.12 1.28
CA TYR A 168 -1.62 17.18 1.70
C TYR A 168 -0.58 17.82 2.62
N VAL A 169 -0.21 19.07 2.39
CA VAL A 169 0.69 19.82 3.28
C VAL A 169 0.09 20.00 4.67
N ASN A 170 -1.18 20.36 4.76
CA ASN A 170 -1.86 20.54 6.03
C ASN A 170 -2.05 19.20 6.77
N LEU A 171 -2.36 18.14 6.06
CA LEU A 171 -2.44 16.80 6.62
C LEU A 171 -1.07 16.34 7.16
N ALA A 172 0.00 16.56 6.40
CA ALA A 172 1.35 16.26 6.83
C ALA A 172 1.75 17.01 8.11
N LYS A 173 1.46 18.32 8.18
CA LYS A 173 1.68 19.13 9.40
C LYS A 173 0.89 18.59 10.60
N THR A 174 -0.33 18.12 10.38
CA THR A 174 -1.15 17.49 11.42
C THR A 174 -0.50 16.21 11.91
N PHE A 175 -0.04 15.37 11.02
CA PHE A 175 0.62 14.10 11.36
C PHE A 175 1.96 14.31 12.10
N VAL A 176 2.73 15.35 11.72
CA VAL A 176 3.92 15.75 12.49
C VAL A 176 3.56 16.15 13.92
N LYS A 177 2.49 16.93 14.12
CA LYS A 177 1.99 17.30 15.45
C LYS A 177 1.50 16.10 16.27
N MET A 178 0.99 15.07 15.62
CA MET A 178 0.60 13.81 16.29
C MET A 178 1.80 12.95 16.71
N GLY A 179 3.02 13.37 16.39
CA GLY A 179 4.26 12.69 16.79
C GLY A 179 4.74 11.62 15.80
N ALA A 180 4.38 11.72 14.53
CA ALA A 180 4.93 10.84 13.49
C ALA A 180 6.46 10.92 13.44
N ASP A 181 7.12 9.77 13.37
CA ASP A 181 8.57 9.66 13.16
C ASP A 181 8.93 9.73 11.67
N SER A 182 7.99 9.34 10.80
CA SER A 182 8.06 9.52 9.35
C SER A 182 6.66 9.56 8.75
N LEU A 183 6.55 10.06 7.51
CA LEU A 183 5.31 10.00 6.72
C LEU A 183 5.44 8.99 5.59
N CYS A 184 4.32 8.37 5.22
CA CYS A 184 4.17 7.60 4.01
C CYS A 184 3.12 8.23 3.10
N ILE A 185 3.46 8.48 1.84
CA ILE A 185 2.47 8.77 0.80
C ILE A 185 2.07 7.43 0.21
N LYS A 186 0.79 7.06 0.33
CA LYS A 186 0.27 5.77 -0.14
C LYS A 186 -0.65 5.95 -1.33
N ASP A 187 -0.10 5.69 -2.51
CA ASP A 187 -0.82 5.67 -3.78
C ASP A 187 -1.22 4.23 -4.14
N MET A 188 -2.35 3.78 -3.60
CA MET A 188 -2.82 2.40 -3.75
C MET A 188 -3.42 2.13 -5.14
N ALA A 189 -3.90 3.16 -5.83
CA ALA A 189 -4.50 3.02 -7.15
C ALA A 189 -3.49 3.25 -8.30
N GLY A 190 -2.29 3.77 -8.01
CA GLY A 190 -1.31 4.12 -9.03
C GLY A 190 -1.66 5.40 -9.80
N LEU A 191 -2.26 6.39 -9.12
CA LEU A 191 -2.72 7.64 -9.71
C LEU A 191 -1.66 8.74 -9.74
N LEU A 192 -0.68 8.66 -8.83
CA LEU A 192 0.32 9.71 -8.66
C LEU A 192 1.23 9.79 -9.88
N SER A 193 1.07 10.85 -10.66
CA SER A 193 1.92 11.08 -11.84
C SER A 193 3.35 11.45 -11.44
N PRO A 194 4.34 11.24 -12.32
CA PRO A 194 5.75 11.58 -12.01
C PRO A 194 5.94 13.05 -11.64
N TYR A 195 5.29 13.96 -12.33
CA TYR A 195 5.44 15.40 -12.06
C TYR A 195 4.64 15.87 -10.85
N ASP A 196 3.47 15.26 -10.60
CA ASP A 196 2.72 15.52 -9.36
C ASP A 196 3.50 15.00 -8.14
N ALA A 197 4.18 13.86 -8.26
CA ALA A 197 5.09 13.37 -7.21
C ALA A 197 6.23 14.34 -6.93
N TYR A 198 6.87 14.85 -7.99
CA TYR A 198 7.92 15.85 -7.85
C TYR A 198 7.42 17.08 -7.11
N MET A 199 6.28 17.63 -7.50
CA MET A 199 5.66 18.81 -6.89
C MET A 199 5.27 18.54 -5.43
N LEU A 200 4.58 17.45 -5.16
CA LEU A 200 4.12 17.07 -3.82
C LEU A 200 5.30 16.87 -2.85
N ILE A 201 6.29 16.07 -3.25
CA ILE A 201 7.46 15.80 -2.41
C ILE A 201 8.25 17.07 -2.14
N THR A 202 8.48 17.91 -3.16
CA THR A 202 9.18 19.18 -3.00
C THR A 202 8.47 20.06 -1.98
N GLU A 203 7.16 20.21 -2.09
CA GLU A 203 6.41 21.06 -1.18
C GLU A 203 6.34 20.48 0.24
N LEU A 204 6.19 19.17 0.39
CA LEU A 204 6.27 18.51 1.69
C LEU A 204 7.65 18.72 2.34
N LYS A 205 8.74 18.53 1.62
CA LYS A 205 10.11 18.74 2.14
C LYS A 205 10.38 20.19 2.55
N ASN A 206 9.72 21.17 1.94
CA ASN A 206 9.78 22.58 2.35
C ASN A 206 9.00 22.86 3.64
N ASN A 207 8.00 22.04 3.99
CA ASN A 207 7.08 22.29 5.08
C ASN A 207 7.28 21.41 6.32
N ILE A 208 7.90 20.24 6.18
CA ILE A 208 8.14 19.29 7.28
C ILE A 208 9.58 18.78 7.28
N SER A 209 10.08 18.42 8.47
CA SER A 209 11.48 17.98 8.66
C SER A 209 11.64 16.46 8.79
N ILE A 210 10.53 15.71 9.02
CA ILE A 210 10.61 14.26 9.19
C ILE A 210 10.74 13.54 7.84
N PRO A 211 11.29 12.30 7.82
CA PRO A 211 11.43 11.53 6.59
C PRO A 211 10.10 11.24 5.90
N ILE A 212 10.15 11.18 4.56
CA ILE A 212 9.00 10.86 3.69
C ILE A 212 9.31 9.57 2.93
N GLN A 213 8.38 8.63 2.99
CA GLN A 213 8.37 7.37 2.24
C GLN A 213 7.30 7.44 1.14
N LEU A 214 7.63 6.96 -0.07
CA LEU A 214 6.64 6.78 -1.13
C LEU A 214 6.32 5.29 -1.31
N HIS A 215 5.04 4.95 -1.13
CA HIS A 215 4.45 3.67 -1.47
C HIS A 215 3.48 3.86 -2.63
N ASN A 216 3.72 3.22 -3.77
CA ASN A 216 2.86 3.35 -4.93
C ASN A 216 2.71 2.04 -5.70
N HIS A 217 1.48 1.77 -6.17
CA HIS A 217 1.16 0.60 -6.97
C HIS A 217 1.40 0.84 -8.46
N TYR A 218 1.66 -0.23 -9.21
CA TYR A 218 2.04 -0.17 -10.62
C TYR A 218 0.86 -0.25 -11.59
N THR A 219 -0.38 -0.22 -11.10
CA THR A 219 -1.61 -0.47 -11.88
C THR A 219 -1.66 0.36 -13.17
N SER A 220 -1.36 1.65 -13.10
CA SER A 220 -1.36 2.56 -14.26
C SER A 220 -0.11 2.48 -15.14
N GLY A 221 0.94 1.79 -14.68
CA GLY A 221 2.25 1.74 -15.35
C GLY A 221 3.18 2.92 -15.01
N LEU A 222 2.74 3.89 -14.21
CA LEU A 222 3.51 5.10 -13.91
C LEU A 222 4.53 4.93 -12.78
N ALA A 223 4.36 3.94 -11.91
CA ALA A 223 4.97 3.93 -10.60
C ALA A 223 6.52 4.01 -10.58
N SER A 224 7.23 3.39 -11.51
CA SER A 224 8.71 3.50 -11.57
C SER A 224 9.17 4.92 -11.95
N MET A 225 8.48 5.55 -12.90
CA MET A 225 8.77 6.95 -13.27
C MET A 225 8.42 7.90 -12.12
N THR A 226 7.35 7.62 -11.42
CA THR A 226 6.90 8.36 -10.23
C THR A 226 7.94 8.26 -9.11
N GLN A 227 8.49 7.07 -8.82
CA GLN A 227 9.56 6.90 -7.85
C GLN A 227 10.82 7.67 -8.23
N LEU A 228 11.23 7.62 -9.50
CA LEU A 228 12.38 8.38 -9.97
C LEU A 228 12.19 9.89 -9.72
N LYS A 229 11.04 10.43 -10.09
CA LYS A 229 10.73 11.86 -9.87
C LYS A 229 10.60 12.22 -8.39
N ALA A 230 10.06 11.35 -7.56
CA ALA A 230 10.02 11.54 -6.11
C ALA A 230 11.42 11.56 -5.49
N ILE A 231 12.35 10.70 -5.97
CA ILE A 231 13.76 10.68 -5.54
C ILE A 231 14.45 11.97 -5.92
N GLU A 232 14.28 12.45 -7.15
CA GLU A 232 14.80 13.72 -7.61
C GLU A 232 14.26 14.92 -6.81
N ALA A 233 13.00 14.85 -6.36
CA ALA A 233 12.38 15.85 -5.49
C ALA A 233 12.81 15.76 -4.03
N GLY A 234 13.54 14.72 -3.64
CA GLY A 234 14.10 14.60 -2.30
C GLY A 234 13.38 13.67 -1.34
N VAL A 235 12.52 12.74 -1.82
CA VAL A 235 11.96 11.67 -0.97
C VAL A 235 13.09 10.91 -0.26
N ASP A 236 12.82 10.42 0.96
CA ASP A 236 13.84 9.75 1.77
C ASP A 236 13.85 8.23 1.57
N GLY A 237 12.72 7.68 1.14
CA GLY A 237 12.61 6.24 0.87
C GLY A 237 11.48 5.90 -0.10
N VAL A 238 11.56 4.68 -0.66
CA VAL A 238 10.55 4.13 -1.58
C VAL A 238 10.25 2.68 -1.23
N ASP A 239 9.03 2.24 -1.56
CA ASP A 239 8.63 0.85 -1.43
C ASP A 239 8.79 0.13 -2.78
N THR A 240 9.39 -1.03 -2.75
CA THR A 240 9.60 -1.90 -3.92
C THR A 240 9.33 -3.35 -3.57
N CYS A 241 9.39 -4.23 -4.55
CA CYS A 241 9.42 -5.67 -4.33
C CYS A 241 10.35 -6.34 -5.34
N ILE A 242 10.61 -7.63 -5.17
CA ILE A 242 11.38 -8.43 -6.13
C ILE A 242 10.61 -8.53 -7.46
N SER A 243 11.31 -8.44 -8.60
CA SER A 243 10.73 -8.41 -9.96
C SER A 243 9.71 -9.50 -10.23
N THR A 244 9.94 -10.73 -9.74
CA THR A 244 9.03 -11.87 -9.89
C THR A 244 7.61 -11.60 -9.38
N VAL A 245 7.45 -10.71 -8.38
CA VAL A 245 6.16 -10.33 -7.80
C VAL A 245 5.88 -8.83 -7.88
N ALA A 246 6.55 -8.16 -8.81
CA ALA A 246 6.41 -6.74 -9.06
C ALA A 246 5.40 -6.42 -10.17
N GLN A 247 5.13 -5.12 -10.33
CA GLN A 247 4.29 -4.56 -11.40
C GLN A 247 2.82 -4.99 -11.30
N LYS A 248 2.05 -4.81 -12.38
CA LYS A 248 0.59 -5.05 -12.39
C LYS A 248 -0.09 -4.26 -11.26
N THR A 249 -0.76 -4.96 -10.37
CA THR A 249 -1.38 -4.37 -9.17
C THR A 249 -0.46 -4.33 -7.95
N SER A 250 0.80 -4.76 -8.09
CA SER A 250 1.84 -4.73 -7.05
C SER A 250 2.70 -3.45 -7.13
N GLN A 251 3.85 -3.43 -6.48
CA GLN A 251 4.79 -2.31 -6.43
C GLN A 251 5.80 -2.39 -7.59
N PRO A 252 6.60 -1.33 -7.82
CA PRO A 252 7.75 -1.36 -8.72
C PRO A 252 8.80 -2.40 -8.31
N ALA A 253 9.45 -2.98 -9.31
CA ALA A 253 10.60 -3.85 -9.09
C ALA A 253 11.82 -3.05 -8.61
N ILE A 254 12.58 -3.60 -7.67
CA ILE A 254 13.80 -2.98 -7.15
C ILE A 254 14.93 -3.00 -8.19
N GLU A 255 15.02 -4.02 -9.02
CA GLU A 255 16.14 -4.27 -9.93
C GLU A 255 16.33 -3.16 -10.98
N PRO A 256 15.27 -2.69 -11.69
CA PRO A 256 15.40 -1.54 -12.59
C PRO A 256 15.78 -0.25 -11.87
N LEU A 257 15.29 -0.05 -10.64
CA LEU A 257 15.60 1.12 -9.84
C LEU A 257 17.09 1.13 -9.44
N LEU A 258 17.62 -0.01 -8.98
CA LEU A 258 19.05 -0.17 -8.69
C LEU A 258 19.90 0.13 -9.92
N LYS A 259 19.52 -0.43 -11.08
CA LYS A 259 20.25 -0.22 -12.32
C LYS A 259 20.31 1.25 -12.74
N THR A 260 19.24 2.00 -12.47
CA THR A 260 19.16 3.43 -12.75
C THR A 260 20.24 4.23 -11.99
N PHE A 261 20.56 3.85 -10.74
CA PHE A 261 21.50 4.58 -9.89
C PHE A 261 22.93 4.00 -9.86
N ILE A 262 23.16 2.80 -10.40
CA ILE A 262 24.50 2.24 -10.57
C ILE A 262 25.26 2.94 -11.71
N SER A 263 24.56 3.50 -12.69
CA SER A 263 25.20 4.22 -13.80
C SER A 263 25.88 5.51 -13.29
N ASN A 264 27.10 5.77 -13.80
CA ASN A 264 28.03 6.81 -13.38
C ASN A 264 27.39 8.18 -13.13
N ASN A 265 27.82 8.83 -12.04
CA ASN A 265 27.47 10.17 -11.61
C ASN A 265 26.06 10.37 -11.01
N SER A 266 25.39 9.33 -10.55
CA SER A 266 24.16 9.55 -9.77
C SER A 266 24.51 10.23 -8.44
N THR A 267 23.77 11.30 -8.11
CA THR A 267 23.80 11.94 -6.79
C THR A 267 23.03 11.11 -5.75
N TYR A 268 22.42 10.01 -6.17
CA TYR A 268 21.64 9.09 -5.33
C TYR A 268 22.29 7.73 -5.28
N LYS A 269 22.15 7.06 -4.12
CA LYS A 269 22.65 5.70 -3.90
C LYS A 269 21.60 4.87 -3.17
N ILE A 270 21.49 3.61 -3.55
CA ILE A 270 20.73 2.59 -2.83
C ILE A 270 21.74 1.54 -2.36
N ASN A 271 21.71 1.19 -1.07
CA ASN A 271 22.70 0.29 -0.48
C ASN A 271 22.15 -1.14 -0.40
N ILE A 272 21.90 -1.75 -1.54
CA ILE A 272 21.32 -3.09 -1.69
C ILE A 272 22.28 -3.99 -2.47
N ASN A 273 22.40 -5.23 -2.02
CA ASN A 273 23.25 -6.25 -2.65
C ASN A 273 22.47 -6.93 -3.81
N PHE A 274 22.83 -6.57 -5.05
CA PHE A 274 22.19 -7.07 -6.25
C PHE A 274 22.36 -8.59 -6.43
N ASP A 275 23.51 -9.16 -6.05
CA ASP A 275 23.76 -10.60 -6.19
C ASP A 275 22.85 -11.45 -5.28
N GLN A 276 22.43 -10.89 -4.14
CA GLN A 276 21.47 -11.56 -3.27
C GLN A 276 20.06 -11.56 -3.88
N ILE A 277 19.69 -10.50 -4.60
CA ILE A 277 18.39 -10.41 -5.28
C ILE A 277 18.23 -11.55 -6.29
N THR A 278 19.23 -11.79 -7.13
CA THR A 278 19.21 -12.89 -8.14
C THR A 278 18.95 -14.27 -7.50
N LYS A 279 19.50 -14.51 -6.32
CA LYS A 279 19.23 -15.78 -5.59
C LYS A 279 17.80 -15.86 -5.09
N ILE A 280 17.23 -14.72 -4.69
CA ILE A 280 15.83 -14.65 -4.23
C ILE A 280 14.89 -14.85 -5.42
N GLU A 281 15.17 -14.23 -6.56
CA GLU A 281 14.38 -14.42 -7.79
C GLU A 281 14.22 -15.89 -8.13
N GLN A 282 15.30 -16.66 -8.17
CA GLN A 282 15.26 -18.10 -8.45
C GLN A 282 14.37 -18.86 -7.48
N THR A 283 14.52 -18.60 -6.18
CA THR A 283 13.68 -19.22 -5.14
C THR A 283 12.22 -18.80 -5.28
N LEU A 284 11.98 -17.52 -5.55
CA LEU A 284 10.63 -16.96 -5.64
C LEU A 284 9.90 -17.44 -6.89
N GLU A 285 10.60 -17.59 -8.03
CA GLU A 285 10.03 -18.17 -9.27
C GLU A 285 9.52 -19.59 -9.05
N GLU A 286 10.24 -20.41 -8.28
CA GLU A 286 9.78 -21.76 -7.92
C GLU A 286 8.56 -21.73 -7.00
N GLU A 287 8.60 -20.87 -5.99
CA GLU A 287 7.52 -20.76 -5.00
C GLU A 287 6.22 -20.20 -5.64
N VAL A 288 6.32 -19.19 -6.51
CA VAL A 288 5.16 -18.56 -7.18
C VAL A 288 4.35 -19.57 -8.02
N LYS A 289 5.01 -20.60 -8.60
CA LYS A 289 4.31 -21.66 -9.36
C LYS A 289 3.21 -22.35 -8.56
N LYS A 290 3.33 -22.41 -7.24
CA LYS A 290 2.33 -23.02 -6.34
C LYS A 290 1.06 -22.18 -6.20
N TYR A 291 1.12 -20.90 -6.57
CA TYR A 291 0.06 -19.93 -6.36
C TYR A 291 -0.57 -19.41 -7.65
N THR A 292 -0.24 -20.01 -8.80
CA THR A 292 -0.75 -19.58 -10.12
C THR A 292 -2.28 -19.63 -10.21
N SER A 293 -2.94 -20.53 -9.49
CA SER A 293 -4.41 -20.61 -9.41
C SER A 293 -5.05 -19.41 -8.71
N TYR A 294 -4.28 -18.69 -7.88
CA TYR A 294 -4.72 -17.47 -7.20
C TYR A 294 -4.30 -16.21 -7.94
N SER A 295 -3.48 -16.35 -9.00
CA SER A 295 -3.07 -15.21 -9.80
C SER A 295 -4.29 -14.55 -10.43
N ILE A 296 -4.33 -13.21 -10.34
CA ILE A 296 -5.40 -12.42 -10.94
C ILE A 296 -5.28 -12.52 -12.46
N ASN A 297 -5.99 -13.48 -13.03
CA ASN A 297 -6.05 -13.74 -14.46
C ASN A 297 -7.18 -12.91 -15.08
N THR A 298 -7.01 -11.58 -15.12
CA THR A 298 -7.99 -10.65 -15.70
C THR A 298 -7.47 -10.07 -17.01
N LYS A 299 -8.36 -9.46 -17.80
CA LYS A 299 -7.98 -8.58 -18.92
C LYS A 299 -6.96 -7.49 -18.50
N PHE A 300 -6.90 -7.19 -17.21
CA PHE A 300 -6.06 -6.19 -16.56
C PHE A 300 -4.77 -6.78 -15.99
N SER A 301 -4.28 -7.89 -16.51
CA SER A 301 -3.10 -8.58 -15.98
C SER A 301 -1.77 -7.85 -16.21
N ASN A 302 -1.76 -6.75 -16.98
CA ASN A 302 -0.57 -5.96 -17.25
C ASN A 302 -0.72 -4.53 -16.70
N ILE A 303 -0.77 -3.55 -17.57
CA ILE A 303 -1.03 -2.15 -17.23
C ILE A 303 -2.49 -1.84 -17.53
N ASP A 304 -3.18 -1.26 -16.57
CA ASP A 304 -4.52 -0.72 -16.75
C ASP A 304 -4.47 0.81 -16.76
N SER A 305 -4.32 1.39 -17.96
CA SER A 305 -4.36 2.84 -18.10
C SER A 305 -5.75 3.44 -17.84
N GLY A 306 -6.81 2.62 -17.85
CA GLY A 306 -8.16 3.05 -17.49
C GLY A 306 -8.27 3.57 -16.06
N VAL A 307 -7.40 3.09 -15.15
CA VAL A 307 -7.36 3.58 -13.76
C VAL A 307 -7.13 5.09 -13.68
N LEU A 308 -6.43 5.68 -14.63
CA LEU A 308 -6.20 7.14 -14.68
C LEU A 308 -7.49 7.92 -14.97
N THR A 309 -8.51 7.26 -15.53
CA THR A 309 -9.84 7.84 -15.81
C THR A 309 -10.84 7.51 -14.70
N HIS A 310 -11.03 6.21 -14.40
CA HIS A 310 -12.04 5.79 -13.41
C HIS A 310 -11.51 5.79 -11.96
N GLN A 311 -10.20 5.92 -11.75
CA GLN A 311 -9.51 5.98 -10.45
C GLN A 311 -9.75 4.76 -9.53
N ILE A 312 -10.11 3.61 -10.10
CA ILE A 312 -10.46 2.40 -9.36
C ILE A 312 -9.22 1.52 -9.19
N PRO A 313 -8.82 1.18 -7.96
CA PRO A 313 -7.68 0.28 -7.74
C PRO A 313 -7.88 -1.09 -8.39
N GLY A 314 -6.81 -1.67 -8.93
CA GLY A 314 -6.87 -2.95 -9.65
C GLY A 314 -7.43 -4.11 -8.80
N GLY A 315 -7.13 -4.14 -7.50
CA GLY A 315 -7.71 -5.11 -6.57
C GLY A 315 -9.23 -5.01 -6.41
N MET A 316 -9.78 -3.79 -6.53
CA MET A 316 -11.22 -3.58 -6.52
C MET A 316 -11.88 -4.12 -7.80
N ILE A 317 -11.30 -3.87 -8.96
CA ILE A 317 -11.82 -4.38 -10.24
C ILE A 317 -11.88 -5.91 -10.22
N SER A 318 -10.85 -6.55 -9.70
CA SER A 318 -10.80 -8.02 -9.56
C SER A 318 -11.93 -8.57 -8.68
N ASN A 319 -12.19 -7.91 -7.55
CA ASN A 319 -13.29 -8.28 -6.66
C ASN A 319 -14.66 -8.09 -7.33
N LEU A 320 -14.88 -6.95 -7.99
CA LEU A 320 -16.12 -6.66 -8.73
C LEU A 320 -16.36 -7.67 -9.85
N THR A 321 -15.32 -7.98 -10.63
CA THR A 321 -15.38 -9.00 -11.69
C THR A 321 -15.80 -10.35 -11.14
N SER A 322 -15.21 -10.77 -10.01
CA SER A 322 -15.55 -12.03 -9.35
C SER A 322 -17.01 -12.05 -8.86
N GLN A 323 -17.46 -10.99 -8.20
CA GLN A 323 -18.83 -10.87 -7.70
C GLN A 323 -19.86 -10.86 -8.84
N LEU A 324 -19.61 -10.10 -9.91
CA LEU A 324 -20.50 -10.06 -11.06
C LEU A 324 -20.55 -11.39 -11.80
N ASN A 325 -19.43 -12.11 -11.88
CA ASN A 325 -19.37 -13.43 -12.50
C ASN A 325 -20.17 -14.47 -11.69
N GLN A 326 -20.04 -14.47 -10.36
CA GLN A 326 -20.83 -15.36 -9.48
C GLN A 326 -22.34 -15.16 -9.61
N ASN A 327 -22.75 -13.93 -9.95
CA ASN A 327 -24.17 -13.56 -10.12
C ASN A 327 -24.61 -13.58 -11.60
N ASN A 328 -23.81 -14.13 -12.52
CA ASN A 328 -24.08 -14.15 -13.97
C ASN A 328 -24.33 -12.75 -14.60
N ASN A 329 -23.74 -11.71 -14.04
CA ASN A 329 -23.88 -10.31 -14.46
C ASN A 329 -22.57 -9.69 -14.99
N LEU A 330 -21.61 -10.50 -15.42
CA LEU A 330 -20.30 -10.01 -15.88
C LEU A 330 -20.40 -9.02 -17.07
N ASN A 331 -21.44 -9.16 -17.90
CA ASN A 331 -21.74 -8.27 -19.00
C ASN A 331 -22.05 -6.82 -18.56
N LYS A 332 -22.40 -6.61 -17.30
CA LYS A 332 -22.67 -5.29 -16.71
C LYS A 332 -21.41 -4.60 -16.17
N LEU A 333 -20.25 -5.25 -16.19
CA LEU A 333 -19.01 -4.68 -15.66
C LEU A 333 -18.68 -3.28 -16.23
N PRO A 334 -18.79 -3.01 -17.55
CA PRO A 334 -18.55 -1.66 -18.08
C PRO A 334 -19.46 -0.60 -17.45
N GLN A 335 -20.75 -0.91 -17.28
CA GLN A 335 -21.73 0.00 -16.66
C GLN A 335 -21.42 0.26 -15.19
N VAL A 336 -20.94 -0.77 -14.46
CA VAL A 336 -20.50 -0.62 -13.06
C VAL A 336 -19.26 0.28 -12.98
N LEU A 337 -18.29 0.11 -13.87
CA LEU A 337 -17.10 0.96 -13.90
C LEU A 337 -17.46 2.44 -14.18
N ASP A 338 -18.43 2.70 -15.05
CA ASP A 338 -18.94 4.05 -15.33
C ASP A 338 -19.78 4.63 -14.17
N GLU A 339 -20.35 3.79 -13.32
CA GLU A 339 -21.16 4.23 -12.18
C GLU A 339 -20.28 4.55 -10.94
N ILE A 340 -19.13 3.92 -10.78
CA ILE A 340 -18.25 4.11 -9.61
C ILE A 340 -17.84 5.56 -9.40
N PRO A 341 -17.39 6.32 -10.42
CA PRO A 341 -17.06 7.74 -10.24
C PRO A 341 -18.26 8.59 -9.76
N LYS A 342 -19.48 8.24 -10.19
CA LYS A 342 -20.71 8.94 -9.77
C LYS A 342 -21.04 8.65 -8.31
N VAL A 343 -21.00 7.38 -7.92
CA VAL A 343 -21.20 6.99 -6.51
C VAL A 343 -20.12 7.62 -5.63
N ARG A 344 -18.86 7.63 -6.06
CA ARG A 344 -17.77 8.27 -5.34
C ARG A 344 -18.04 9.77 -5.14
N LYS A 345 -18.53 10.46 -6.18
CA LYS A 345 -18.91 11.88 -6.10
C LYS A 345 -20.08 12.09 -5.14
N ASP A 346 -21.13 11.27 -5.23
CA ASP A 346 -22.30 11.33 -4.36
C ASP A 346 -21.92 11.11 -2.88
N LEU A 347 -20.84 10.35 -2.60
CA LEU A 347 -20.29 10.11 -1.26
C LEU A 347 -19.21 11.11 -0.80
N GLY A 348 -19.03 12.23 -1.51
CA GLY A 348 -18.07 13.28 -1.12
C GLY A 348 -16.64 13.01 -1.55
N MET A 349 -16.42 12.28 -2.62
CA MET A 349 -15.10 12.01 -3.22
C MET A 349 -14.10 11.30 -2.29
N PRO A 350 -14.47 10.24 -1.53
CA PRO A 350 -13.52 9.58 -0.65
C PRO A 350 -12.36 8.95 -1.44
N PRO A 351 -11.17 8.77 -0.81
CA PRO A 351 -10.09 7.99 -1.41
C PRO A 351 -10.55 6.55 -1.64
N LEU A 352 -10.25 5.99 -2.82
CA LEU A 352 -10.60 4.61 -3.13
C LEU A 352 -9.58 3.61 -2.53
N VAL A 353 -9.47 3.63 -1.22
CA VAL A 353 -8.64 2.75 -0.39
C VAL A 353 -9.54 1.79 0.38
N THR A 354 -9.10 0.55 0.60
CA THR A 354 -9.86 -0.43 1.40
C THR A 354 -10.02 0.05 2.86
N PRO A 355 -11.23 0.02 3.46
CA PRO A 355 -12.46 -0.64 2.97
C PRO A 355 -13.37 0.23 2.07
N ILE A 356 -13.13 1.54 1.98
CA ILE A 356 -14.01 2.49 1.27
C ILE A 356 -14.20 2.11 -0.20
N SER A 357 -13.14 1.68 -0.89
CA SER A 357 -13.23 1.24 -2.28
C SER A 357 -14.26 0.10 -2.46
N GLN A 358 -14.35 -0.81 -1.49
CA GLN A 358 -15.31 -1.92 -1.54
C GLN A 358 -16.75 -1.42 -1.35
N MET A 359 -16.97 -0.45 -0.47
CA MET A 359 -18.29 0.16 -0.23
C MET A 359 -18.79 0.90 -1.48
N VAL A 360 -17.94 1.74 -2.06
CA VAL A 360 -18.25 2.46 -3.32
C VAL A 360 -18.56 1.47 -4.44
N GLY A 361 -17.75 0.41 -4.58
CA GLY A 361 -17.96 -0.63 -5.59
C GLY A 361 -19.25 -1.41 -5.40
N ALA A 362 -19.55 -1.84 -4.19
CA ALA A 362 -20.78 -2.56 -3.88
C ALA A 362 -22.02 -1.70 -4.17
N GLN A 363 -21.99 -0.40 -3.82
CA GLN A 363 -23.08 0.51 -4.12
C GLN A 363 -23.23 0.75 -5.63
N ALA A 364 -22.14 0.86 -6.38
CA ALA A 364 -22.21 0.98 -7.84
C ALA A 364 -22.81 -0.28 -8.50
N VAL A 365 -22.45 -1.46 -8.03
CA VAL A 365 -23.06 -2.73 -8.47
C VAL A 365 -24.55 -2.72 -8.17
N SER A 366 -24.95 -2.34 -6.96
CA SER A 366 -26.36 -2.24 -6.57
C SER A 366 -27.13 -1.30 -7.50
N ASN A 367 -26.62 -0.10 -7.75
CA ASN A 367 -27.24 0.90 -8.62
C ASN A 367 -27.45 0.41 -10.06
N VAL A 368 -26.53 -0.43 -10.59
CA VAL A 368 -26.60 -0.97 -11.96
C VAL A 368 -27.52 -2.20 -12.05
N ILE A 369 -27.62 -3.00 -10.99
CA ILE A 369 -28.43 -4.21 -10.98
C ILE A 369 -29.90 -3.91 -10.65
N THR A 370 -30.14 -2.95 -9.75
CA THR A 370 -31.46 -2.51 -9.32
C THR A 370 -31.74 -1.08 -9.87
N LYS A 371 -32.36 -0.21 -9.09
CA LYS A 371 -32.47 1.22 -9.39
C LYS A 371 -31.47 2.01 -8.54
N LYS A 372 -31.07 3.17 -9.06
CA LYS A 372 -30.11 4.05 -8.38
C LYS A 372 -30.58 4.33 -6.95
N TYR A 373 -29.74 3.94 -5.97
CA TYR A 373 -30.00 4.09 -4.51
C TYR A 373 -31.32 3.47 -3.99
N GLU A 374 -31.91 2.50 -4.71
CA GLU A 374 -33.03 1.73 -4.19
C GLU A 374 -32.61 0.87 -2.99
N ASN A 375 -31.40 0.31 -3.06
CA ASN A 375 -30.76 -0.44 -1.97
C ASN A 375 -29.46 0.24 -1.58
N ILE A 376 -29.40 0.74 -0.36
CA ILE A 376 -28.22 1.37 0.23
C ILE A 376 -27.71 0.44 1.32
N SER A 377 -26.40 0.10 1.28
CA SER A 377 -25.80 -0.70 2.34
C SER A 377 -25.65 0.10 3.63
N GLU A 378 -25.68 -0.57 4.78
CA GLU A 378 -25.49 0.08 6.09
C GLU A 378 -24.16 0.84 6.21
N GLN A 379 -23.16 0.49 5.37
CA GLN A 379 -21.85 1.13 5.39
C GLN A 379 -21.80 2.40 4.51
N VAL A 380 -22.77 2.64 3.66
CA VAL A 380 -22.93 3.82 2.80
C VAL A 380 -23.81 4.85 3.43
#